data_361981eb05debc65331c43d63a386347
#
_entry.id   361981eb05debc65331c43d63a386347
#
_cell.length_a   1.000
_cell.length_b   1.000
_cell.length_c   1.000
_cell.angle_alpha   90.00
_cell.angle_beta   90.00
_cell.angle_gamma   90.00
#
_symmetry.space_group_name_H-M   'P 1'
#
loop_
_entity.id
_entity.type
_entity.pdbx_description
1 polymer ?
#
loop_
_entity_poly.entity_id
_entity_poly.type
_entity_poly.pdbx_seq_one_letter_code
_entity_poly.pdbx_strand_id
1 'polypeptide(L)'
;MIERKDVMPINFLKKENFTGSDRGMRYRMEKAADGEDTILVVTAWPEPYGYVATPEEQKIKTELPFTEDGIVSGVAWLNEQYPKFR
;
A
#
# COMPACT_ATOMS: atom_id res chain seq x y z
N MET A 1 -4.25 8.31 -11.14
CA MET A 1 -3.41 7.09 -11.18
C MET A 1 -2.15 7.29 -10.36
N ILE A 2 -1.80 6.28 -9.58
CA ILE A 2 -0.60 6.32 -8.75
C ILE A 2 0.60 5.96 -9.61
N GLU A 3 1.69 6.71 -9.46
CA GLU A 3 2.95 6.41 -10.14
C GLU A 3 4.02 6.04 -9.11
N ARG A 4 5.08 5.37 -9.57
CA ARG A 4 6.18 4.97 -8.69
C ARG A 4 6.77 6.16 -7.93
N LYS A 5 6.89 7.30 -8.57
CA LYS A 5 7.44 8.52 -7.95
C LYS A 5 6.54 9.10 -6.87
N ASP A 6 5.28 8.68 -6.82
CA ASP A 6 4.32 9.17 -5.82
C ASP A 6 4.47 8.46 -4.48
N VAL A 7 5.21 7.36 -4.43
CA VAL A 7 5.45 6.60 -3.21
C VAL A 7 6.92 6.72 -2.80
N MET A 8 7.17 6.45 -1.54
CA MET A 8 8.51 6.62 -0.98
C MET A 8 9.49 5.54 -1.43
N PRO A 9 10.79 5.84 -1.45
CA PRO A 9 11.79 4.84 -1.77
C PRO A 9 11.89 3.77 -0.68
N ILE A 10 12.48 2.63 -1.04
CA ILE A 10 12.57 1.48 -0.13
C ILE A 10 13.31 1.84 1.17
N ASN A 11 14.30 2.73 1.11
CA ASN A 11 15.02 3.14 2.31
C ASN A 11 14.13 3.84 3.32
N PHE A 12 13.12 4.58 2.86
CA PHE A 12 12.11 5.19 3.72
C PHE A 12 11.24 4.11 4.36
N LEU A 13 10.80 3.14 3.56
CA LEU A 13 9.90 2.08 4.01
C LEU A 13 10.56 1.13 5.00
N LYS A 14 11.89 1.07 5.06
CA LYS A 14 12.60 0.29 6.07
C LYS A 14 12.40 0.85 7.47
N LYS A 15 12.10 2.14 7.58
CA LYS A 15 12.01 2.84 8.85
C LYS A 15 10.60 3.28 9.20
N GLU A 16 9.80 3.64 8.20
CA GLU A 16 8.47 4.19 8.42
C GLU A 16 7.49 3.69 7.37
N ASN A 17 6.22 3.71 7.74
CA ASN A 17 5.14 3.39 6.81
C ASN A 17 4.81 4.61 5.94
N PHE A 18 4.32 4.37 4.75
CA PHE A 18 3.86 5.42 3.86
C PHE A 18 2.35 5.28 3.62
N THR A 19 1.61 6.36 3.80
CA THR A 19 0.17 6.40 3.54
C THR A 19 -0.11 7.52 2.55
N GLY A 20 -0.92 7.23 1.54
CA GLY A 20 -1.31 8.20 0.55
C GLY A 20 -2.75 8.04 0.14
N SER A 21 -3.19 8.82 -0.84
CA SER A 21 -4.54 8.73 -1.37
C SER A 21 -4.56 9.07 -2.85
N ASP A 22 -5.54 8.52 -3.57
CA ASP A 22 -5.75 8.78 -4.99
C ASP A 22 -7.26 8.73 -5.27
N ARG A 23 -7.89 9.89 -5.37
CA ARG A 23 -9.27 10.07 -5.83
C ARG A 23 -10.29 9.16 -5.15
N GLY A 24 -10.31 9.14 -3.84
CA GLY A 24 -11.27 8.35 -3.08
C GLY A 24 -10.74 7.01 -2.60
N MET A 25 -9.56 6.60 -3.05
CA MET A 25 -8.88 5.41 -2.54
C MET A 25 -7.70 5.85 -1.68
N ARG A 26 -7.63 5.34 -0.45
CA ARG A 26 -6.46 5.52 0.41
C ARG A 26 -5.63 4.26 0.40
N TYR A 27 -4.33 4.40 0.60
CA TYR A 27 -3.45 3.23 0.59
C TYR A 27 -2.31 3.42 1.57
N ARG A 28 -1.72 2.30 1.96
CA ARG A 28 -0.60 2.26 2.88
C ARG A 28 0.38 1.18 2.42
N MET A 29 1.66 1.52 2.47
CA MET A 29 2.73 0.56 2.23
C MET A 29 3.55 0.45 3.50
N GLU A 30 3.85 -0.78 3.93
CA GLU A 30 4.60 -0.99 5.15
C GLU A 30 5.45 -2.25 5.05
N LYS A 31 6.53 -2.24 5.83
CA LYS A 31 7.39 -3.40 5.98
C LYS A 31 6.78 -4.32 7.05
N ALA A 32 6.76 -5.60 6.79
CA ALA A 32 6.32 -6.59 7.75
C ALA A 32 7.26 -7.78 7.72
N ALA A 33 7.24 -8.55 8.81
CA ALA A 33 8.01 -9.78 8.90
C ALA A 33 7.12 -10.97 8.58
N ASP A 34 7.65 -11.91 7.80
CA ASP A 34 6.99 -13.16 7.49
C ASP A 34 7.99 -14.28 7.76
N GLY A 35 8.02 -14.76 9.01
CA GLY A 35 9.07 -15.67 9.46
C GLY A 35 10.40 -14.96 9.48
N GLU A 36 11.38 -15.47 8.74
CA GLU A 36 12.70 -14.86 8.61
C GLU A 36 12.75 -13.84 7.48
N ASP A 37 11.72 -13.79 6.65
CA ASP A 37 11.68 -12.90 5.50
C ASP A 37 11.04 -11.56 5.84
N THR A 38 11.42 -10.56 5.07
CA THR A 38 10.80 -9.24 5.13
C THR A 38 9.94 -9.06 3.89
N ILE A 39 8.70 -8.64 4.08
CA ILE A 39 7.77 -8.45 2.98
C ILE A 39 7.23 -7.01 2.98
N LEU A 40 6.70 -6.61 1.83
CA LEU A 40 5.99 -5.35 1.67
C LEU A 40 4.50 -5.65 1.70
N VAL A 41 3.78 -5.01 2.62
CA VAL A 41 2.32 -5.13 2.69
C VAL A 41 1.72 -3.86 2.12
N VAL A 42 0.86 -4.02 1.12
CA VAL A 42 0.15 -2.90 0.51
C VAL A 42 -1.33 -3.07 0.82
N THR A 43 -1.92 -2.03 1.42
CA THR A 43 -3.32 -2.04 1.83
C THR A 43 -4.05 -0.90 1.14
N ALA A 44 -5.29 -1.12 0.72
CA ALA A 44 -6.14 -0.08 0.15
C ALA A 44 -7.50 -0.09 0.82
N TRP A 45 -8.11 1.08 0.98
CA TRP A 45 -9.43 1.24 1.58
C TRP A 45 -10.08 2.52 1.08
N PRO A 46 -11.42 2.64 1.19
CA PRO A 46 -12.10 3.86 0.72
C PRO A 46 -11.94 5.03 1.68
N GLU A 47 -11.98 6.24 1.15
CA GLU A 47 -12.12 7.44 1.97
C GLU A 47 -13.49 7.43 2.65
N PRO A 48 -13.72 8.23 3.71
CA PRO A 48 -12.86 9.27 4.24
C PRO A 48 -12.00 8.85 5.44
N TYR A 49 -12.14 7.62 5.91
CA TYR A 49 -11.50 7.22 7.16
C TYR A 49 -10.04 6.86 6.96
N GLY A 50 -9.24 7.03 8.02
CA GLY A 50 -7.86 6.60 8.03
C GLY A 50 -7.73 5.10 8.23
N TYR A 51 -6.50 4.61 8.24
CA TYR A 51 -6.22 3.18 8.34
C TYR A 51 -6.84 2.56 9.59
N VAL A 52 -6.64 3.19 10.75
CA VAL A 52 -7.10 2.65 12.03
C VAL A 52 -8.63 2.69 12.13
N ALA A 53 -9.25 3.75 11.59
CA ALA A 53 -10.69 3.96 11.71
C ALA A 53 -11.50 3.11 10.72
N THR A 54 -10.85 2.54 9.70
CA THR A 54 -11.54 1.74 8.68
C THR A 54 -11.66 0.29 9.15
N PRO A 55 -12.86 -0.31 9.10
CA PRO A 55 -13.02 -1.75 9.42
C PRO A 55 -12.18 -2.63 8.50
N GLU A 56 -11.64 -3.73 9.03
CA GLU A 56 -10.82 -4.66 8.25
C GLU A 56 -11.56 -5.18 7.00
N GLU A 57 -12.84 -5.38 7.09
CA GLU A 57 -13.65 -5.87 5.97
C GLU A 57 -13.71 -4.91 4.79
N GLN A 58 -13.38 -3.62 5.01
CA GLN A 58 -13.32 -2.62 3.96
C GLN A 58 -11.91 -2.42 3.40
N LYS A 59 -10.93 -3.08 3.99
CA LYS A 59 -9.54 -3.02 3.54
C LYS A 59 -9.21 -4.22 2.68
N ILE A 60 -8.46 -3.98 1.61
CA ILE A 60 -7.90 -5.06 0.81
C ILE A 60 -6.39 -4.97 0.87
N LYS A 61 -5.73 -6.11 0.94
CA LYS A 61 -4.28 -6.18 1.14
C LYS A 61 -3.64 -7.14 0.16
N THR A 62 -2.38 -6.88 -0.15
CA THR A 62 -1.54 -7.83 -0.86
C THR A 62 -0.14 -7.82 -0.25
N GLU A 63 0.57 -8.91 -0.39
CA GLU A 63 1.93 -9.07 0.09
C GLU A 63 2.87 -9.23 -1.10
N LEU A 64 3.99 -8.50 -1.05
CA LEU A 64 4.95 -8.46 -2.15
C LEU A 64 6.36 -8.54 -1.56
N PRO A 65 7.36 -8.90 -2.38
CA PRO A 65 8.73 -8.87 -1.91
C PRO A 65 9.13 -7.45 -1.47
N PHE A 66 9.92 -7.34 -0.42
CA PHE A 66 10.38 -6.03 0.06
C PHE A 66 11.58 -5.59 -0.77
N THR A 67 11.31 -5.21 -2.02
CA THR A 67 12.30 -4.80 -3.01
C THR A 67 11.74 -3.66 -3.84
N GLU A 68 12.57 -3.02 -4.64
CA GLU A 68 12.11 -1.99 -5.57
C GLU A 68 11.06 -2.55 -6.53
N ASP A 69 11.28 -3.77 -7.04
CA ASP A 69 10.31 -4.43 -7.91
C ASP A 69 8.99 -4.67 -7.19
N GLY A 70 9.04 -5.00 -5.90
CA GLY A 70 7.84 -5.16 -5.08
C GLY A 70 7.06 -3.87 -4.96
N ILE A 71 7.74 -2.73 -4.81
CA ILE A 71 7.09 -1.42 -4.75
C ILE A 71 6.41 -1.11 -6.08
N VAL A 72 7.10 -1.36 -7.20
CA VAL A 72 6.51 -1.16 -8.54
C VAL A 72 5.26 -2.02 -8.72
N SER A 73 5.34 -3.29 -8.31
CA SER A 73 4.19 -4.19 -8.37
C SER A 73 3.05 -3.72 -7.47
N GLY A 74 3.39 -3.17 -6.30
CA GLY A 74 2.40 -2.62 -5.38
C GLY A 74 1.65 -1.43 -5.98
N VAL A 75 2.36 -0.54 -6.67
CA VAL A 75 1.75 0.59 -7.36
C VAL A 75 0.79 0.08 -8.44
N ALA A 76 1.22 -0.90 -9.24
CA ALA A 76 0.37 -1.49 -10.27
C ALA A 76 -0.88 -2.13 -9.65
N TRP A 77 -0.72 -2.86 -8.55
CA TRP A 77 -1.83 -3.47 -7.84
C TRP A 77 -2.82 -2.42 -7.34
N LEU A 78 -2.34 -1.32 -6.79
CA LEU A 78 -3.20 -0.24 -6.32
C LEU A 78 -4.01 0.36 -7.47
N ASN A 79 -3.39 0.55 -8.62
CA ASN A 79 -4.09 1.06 -9.80
C ASN A 79 -5.15 0.09 -10.30
N GLU A 80 -4.92 -1.22 -10.15
CA GLU A 80 -5.92 -2.23 -10.49
C GLU A 80 -7.10 -2.21 -9.53
N GLN A 81 -6.87 -1.86 -8.25
CA GLN A 81 -7.92 -1.81 -7.26
C GLN A 81 -8.74 -0.52 -7.29
N TYR A 82 -8.17 0.53 -7.85
CA TYR A 82 -8.80 1.86 -7.86
C TYR A 82 -10.26 1.86 -8.31
N PRO A 83 -10.66 1.16 -9.40
CA PRO A 83 -12.06 1.18 -9.83
C PRO A 83 -13.05 0.70 -8.78
N LYS A 84 -12.62 -0.11 -7.82
CA LYS A 84 -13.49 -0.61 -6.74
C LYS A 84 -13.86 0.46 -5.73
N PHE A 85 -13.12 1.58 -5.70
CA PHE A 85 -13.31 2.65 -4.73
C PHE A 85 -13.84 3.95 -5.36
N ARG A 86 -14.21 3.88 -6.61
CA ARG A 86 -14.76 5.03 -7.32
C ARG A 86 -16.20 5.27 -6.95
#